data_127fa0b6134065285f619b6f94feb99b
#
_entry.id   127fa0b6134065285f619b6f94feb99b
#
_cell.length_a   1.000
_cell.length_b   1.000
_cell.length_c   1.000
_cell.angle_alpha   90.00
_cell.angle_beta   90.00
_cell.angle_gamma   90.00
#
_symmetry.space_group_name_H-M   'P 1'
#
loop_
_entity.id
_entity.type
_entity.pdbx_description
1 polymer ?
#
loop_
_entity_poly.entity_id
_entity_poly.type
_entity_poly.pdbx_seq_one_letter_code
_entity_poly.pdbx_strand_id
1 'polypeptide(L)'
;MNIPTGEIEIIVSVLNVLNSAVTPPFTIEDNSDGGDDIRMKFRYLDLRRNCVRKNLELRHKMTMEVRRYLDSKGFLEVETPMLVGSTPEGARDFVVPSRMNPGQFYALPQSPQTLKQLLMVSGFDRYFQIVKCFRDEDLRADRQPEFTQIDCEMSFVEQEDIISTFEGMAKHLFKELRGVELSEPFLRMT
;
A
#
# COMPACT_ATOMS: atom_id res chain seq x y z
N MET A 1 36.40 6.59 -24.04
CA MET A 1 35.38 7.19 -23.21
C MET A 1 34.91 6.11 -22.23
N ASN A 2 35.09 6.27 -20.92
CA ASN A 2 34.63 5.27 -19.94
C ASN A 2 33.13 5.48 -19.70
N ILE A 3 32.32 4.76 -20.45
CA ILE A 3 30.85 4.65 -20.19
C ILE A 3 30.58 3.34 -19.46
N PRO A 4 29.54 3.27 -18.59
CA PRO A 4 29.24 2.06 -17.79
C PRO A 4 28.99 0.80 -18.65
N THR A 5 28.62 0.96 -19.91
CA THR A 5 28.34 -0.13 -20.87
C THR A 5 29.45 -0.31 -21.91
N GLY A 6 30.65 0.24 -21.68
CA GLY A 6 31.72 0.33 -22.66
C GLY A 6 32.61 -0.92 -22.79
N GLU A 7 32.26 -2.04 -22.14
CA GLU A 7 33.02 -3.29 -22.23
C GLU A 7 32.83 -4.02 -23.56
N ILE A 8 31.74 -3.75 -24.26
CA ILE A 8 31.45 -4.29 -25.60
C ILE A 8 31.06 -3.17 -26.55
N GLU A 9 31.37 -3.34 -27.82
CA GLU A 9 30.99 -2.43 -28.90
C GLU A 9 30.27 -3.26 -30.00
N ILE A 10 29.12 -2.73 -30.46
CA ILE A 10 28.33 -3.33 -31.52
C ILE A 10 28.45 -2.48 -32.77
N ILE A 11 29.01 -3.05 -33.83
CA ILE A 11 29.11 -2.40 -35.14
C ILE A 11 27.77 -2.64 -35.86
N VAL A 12 27.02 -1.55 -36.07
CA VAL A 12 25.70 -1.61 -36.72
C VAL A 12 25.85 -1.38 -38.22
N SER A 13 25.42 -2.38 -39.01
CA SER A 13 25.40 -2.27 -40.49
C SER A 13 24.07 -1.75 -41.02
N VAL A 14 22.96 -2.02 -40.34
CA VAL A 14 21.61 -1.56 -40.70
C VAL A 14 20.84 -1.15 -39.44
N LEU A 15 20.21 0.04 -39.47
CA LEU A 15 19.33 0.54 -38.40
C LEU A 15 17.95 0.80 -38.99
N ASN A 16 16.96 0.07 -38.51
CA ASN A 16 15.55 0.30 -38.83
C ASN A 16 14.85 0.98 -37.64
N VAL A 17 14.40 2.20 -37.83
CA VAL A 17 13.58 2.91 -36.83
C VAL A 17 12.14 2.43 -36.95
N LEU A 18 11.66 1.68 -35.97
CA LEU A 18 10.29 1.14 -35.98
C LEU A 18 9.26 2.21 -35.64
N ASN A 19 9.60 3.11 -34.73
CA ASN A 19 8.76 4.23 -34.33
C ASN A 19 9.63 5.35 -33.75
N SER A 20 9.23 6.59 -33.99
CA SER A 20 9.88 7.76 -33.38
C SER A 20 9.19 8.15 -32.07
N ALA A 21 9.94 8.67 -31.12
CA ALA A 21 9.42 9.17 -29.85
C ALA A 21 9.71 10.68 -29.70
N VAL A 22 8.82 11.37 -28.99
CA VAL A 22 9.06 12.73 -28.54
C VAL A 22 10.09 12.67 -27.39
N THR A 23 10.98 13.66 -27.33
CA THR A 23 11.93 13.78 -26.24
C THR A 23 11.21 13.80 -24.88
N PRO A 24 11.59 12.95 -23.91
CA PRO A 24 11.01 13.00 -22.57
C PRO A 24 11.21 14.36 -21.91
N PRO A 25 10.25 14.83 -21.08
CA PRO A 25 10.33 16.13 -20.42
C PRO A 25 11.40 16.21 -19.30
N PHE A 26 11.99 15.09 -18.93
CA PHE A 26 13.10 14.97 -17.97
C PHE A 26 13.87 13.66 -18.24
N THR A 27 15.09 13.55 -17.72
CA THR A 27 15.90 12.33 -17.84
C THR A 27 15.33 11.21 -16.96
N ILE A 28 15.21 10.00 -17.54
CA ILE A 28 14.71 8.80 -16.83
C ILE A 28 15.89 8.11 -16.12
N GLU A 29 16.44 8.81 -15.14
CA GLU A 29 17.55 8.36 -14.30
C GLU A 29 17.23 8.59 -12.82
N ASP A 30 17.94 7.91 -11.92
CA ASP A 30 17.70 8.04 -10.48
C ASP A 30 17.99 9.48 -10.00
N ASN A 31 18.99 10.16 -10.60
CA ASN A 31 19.26 11.57 -10.41
C ASN A 31 18.64 12.39 -11.55
N SER A 32 17.31 12.44 -11.59
CA SER A 32 16.56 13.18 -12.61
C SER A 32 16.70 14.69 -12.44
N ASP A 33 16.78 15.40 -13.57
CA ASP A 33 16.70 16.87 -13.67
C ASP A 33 15.27 17.41 -13.57
N GLY A 34 14.26 16.53 -13.54
CA GLY A 34 12.86 16.89 -13.40
C GLY A 34 12.46 17.23 -11.95
N GLY A 35 11.85 18.40 -11.73
CA GLY A 35 11.22 18.76 -10.47
C GLY A 35 9.96 17.91 -10.18
N ASP A 36 9.45 17.99 -8.94
CA ASP A 36 8.31 17.18 -8.51
C ASP A 36 7.07 17.39 -9.38
N ASP A 37 6.76 18.62 -9.74
CA ASP A 37 5.58 18.97 -10.55
C ASP A 37 5.58 18.27 -11.91
N ILE A 38 6.73 18.30 -12.61
CA ILE A 38 6.84 17.69 -13.93
C ILE A 38 6.85 16.16 -13.82
N ARG A 39 7.46 15.60 -12.77
CA ARG A 39 7.44 14.15 -12.50
C ARG A 39 6.05 13.66 -12.13
N MET A 40 5.26 14.44 -11.39
CA MET A 40 3.86 14.11 -11.11
C MET A 40 2.99 14.21 -12.35
N LYS A 41 3.19 15.23 -13.19
CA LYS A 41 2.46 15.37 -14.46
C LYS A 41 2.73 14.20 -15.43
N PHE A 42 3.96 13.72 -15.47
CA PHE A 42 4.39 12.60 -16.32
C PHE A 42 4.76 11.38 -15.48
N ARG A 43 3.89 11.03 -14.53
CA ARG A 43 4.14 9.97 -13.54
C ARG A 43 4.52 8.62 -14.15
N TYR A 44 3.97 8.29 -15.31
CA TYR A 44 4.29 7.05 -16.04
C TYR A 44 5.76 6.99 -16.52
N LEU A 45 6.41 8.13 -16.75
CA LEU A 45 7.84 8.19 -17.03
C LEU A 45 8.66 8.12 -15.73
N ASP A 46 8.23 8.81 -14.68
CA ASP A 46 8.89 8.78 -13.38
C ASP A 46 8.91 7.36 -12.78
N LEU A 47 7.85 6.56 -13.01
CA LEU A 47 7.78 5.16 -12.60
C LEU A 47 8.82 4.24 -13.28
N ARG A 48 9.45 4.68 -14.35
CA ARG A 48 10.55 3.95 -15.02
C ARG A 48 11.88 4.10 -14.30
N ARG A 49 12.01 5.06 -13.39
CA ARG A 49 13.22 5.27 -12.57
C ARG A 49 13.37 4.14 -11.55
N ASN A 50 14.59 3.64 -11.39
CA ASN A 50 14.85 2.49 -10.51
C ASN A 50 14.52 2.78 -9.04
N CYS A 51 14.78 3.99 -8.54
CA CYS A 51 14.45 4.39 -7.17
C CYS A 51 12.94 4.31 -6.90
N VAL A 52 12.10 4.73 -7.83
CA VAL A 52 10.63 4.68 -7.70
C VAL A 52 10.13 3.24 -7.85
N ARG A 53 10.66 2.52 -8.84
CA ARG A 53 10.33 1.11 -9.08
C ARG A 53 10.62 0.24 -7.85
N LYS A 54 11.81 0.38 -7.25
CA LYS A 54 12.21 -0.35 -6.04
C LYS A 54 11.24 -0.12 -4.87
N ASN A 55 10.68 1.08 -4.72
CA ASN A 55 9.67 1.36 -3.70
C ASN A 55 8.38 0.56 -3.92
N LEU A 56 7.93 0.45 -5.19
CA LEU A 56 6.75 -0.36 -5.52
C LEU A 56 7.02 -1.86 -5.35
N GLU A 57 8.21 -2.33 -5.73
CA GLU A 57 8.64 -3.71 -5.51
C GLU A 57 8.72 -4.05 -4.02
N LEU A 58 9.24 -3.13 -3.19
CA LEU A 58 9.27 -3.29 -1.73
C LEU A 58 7.84 -3.36 -1.16
N ARG A 59 6.95 -2.46 -1.58
CA ARG A 59 5.54 -2.47 -1.19
C ARG A 59 4.86 -3.79 -1.55
N HIS A 60 5.09 -4.29 -2.76
CA HIS A 60 4.57 -5.59 -3.20
C HIS A 60 5.05 -6.72 -2.29
N LYS A 61 6.37 -6.82 -2.07
CA LYS A 61 6.95 -7.84 -1.20
C LYS A 61 6.40 -7.76 0.23
N MET A 62 6.30 -6.55 0.79
CA MET A 62 5.73 -6.33 2.12
C MET A 62 4.29 -6.85 2.19
N THR A 63 3.46 -6.54 1.20
CA THR A 63 2.07 -7.01 1.14
C THR A 63 1.99 -8.54 1.11
N MET A 64 2.87 -9.19 0.34
CA MET A 64 2.93 -10.66 0.27
C MET A 64 3.38 -11.27 1.60
N GLU A 65 4.37 -10.69 2.26
CA GLU A 65 4.87 -11.20 3.56
C GLU A 65 3.84 -10.99 4.69
N VAL A 66 3.10 -9.89 4.68
CA VAL A 66 1.97 -9.68 5.61
C VAL A 66 0.94 -10.80 5.46
N ARG A 67 0.55 -11.14 4.23
CA ARG A 67 -0.40 -12.23 3.96
C ARG A 67 0.14 -13.57 4.47
N ARG A 68 1.38 -13.91 4.14
CA ARG A 68 2.01 -15.16 4.60
C ARG A 68 2.04 -15.25 6.12
N TYR A 69 2.44 -14.16 6.78
CA TYR A 69 2.51 -14.12 8.22
C TYR A 69 1.14 -14.30 8.87
N LEU A 70 0.14 -13.52 8.46
CA LEU A 70 -1.20 -13.57 9.04
C LEU A 70 -1.89 -14.90 8.74
N ASP A 71 -1.76 -15.45 7.54
CA ASP A 71 -2.24 -16.78 7.19
C ASP A 71 -1.60 -17.86 8.10
N SER A 72 -0.29 -17.80 8.35
CA SER A 72 0.41 -18.72 9.27
C SER A 72 -0.07 -18.62 10.72
N LYS A 73 -0.73 -17.51 11.09
CA LYS A 73 -1.35 -17.28 12.40
C LYS A 73 -2.86 -17.63 12.42
N GLY A 74 -3.38 -18.20 11.34
CA GLY A 74 -4.76 -18.61 11.21
C GLY A 74 -5.75 -17.48 10.96
N PHE A 75 -5.27 -16.33 10.44
CA PHE A 75 -6.16 -15.28 9.97
C PHE A 75 -6.71 -15.59 8.59
N LEU A 76 -7.98 -15.29 8.38
CA LEU A 76 -8.64 -15.37 7.09
C LEU A 76 -8.72 -13.97 6.46
N GLU A 77 -8.22 -13.84 5.22
CA GLU A 77 -8.40 -12.60 4.44
C GLU A 77 -9.82 -12.55 3.87
N VAL A 78 -10.59 -11.54 4.27
CA VAL A 78 -11.96 -11.35 3.77
C VAL A 78 -12.09 -9.94 3.20
N GLU A 79 -12.42 -9.87 1.91
CA GLU A 79 -12.67 -8.60 1.22
C GLU A 79 -14.07 -8.07 1.58
N THR A 80 -14.13 -6.81 2.00
CA THR A 80 -15.39 -6.13 2.37
C THR A 80 -15.79 -5.10 1.30
N PRO A 81 -17.11 -4.80 1.18
CA PRO A 81 -17.59 -3.79 0.24
C PRO A 81 -16.98 -2.41 0.45
N MET A 82 -16.74 -1.71 -0.68
CA MET A 82 -16.27 -0.31 -0.70
C MET A 82 -17.41 0.71 -0.79
N LEU A 83 -18.57 0.32 -1.31
CA LEU A 83 -19.77 1.16 -1.33
C LEU A 83 -20.64 0.77 -0.14
N VAL A 84 -20.58 1.54 0.93
CA VAL A 84 -21.26 1.26 2.20
C VAL A 84 -22.20 2.41 2.59
N GLY A 85 -22.97 2.23 3.65
CA GLY A 85 -23.67 3.32 4.30
C GLY A 85 -22.69 4.19 5.12
N SER A 86 -22.98 5.47 5.27
CA SER A 86 -22.20 6.35 6.15
C SER A 86 -22.17 5.80 7.59
N THR A 87 -20.97 5.81 8.18
CA THR A 87 -20.76 5.36 9.56
C THR A 87 -20.09 6.50 10.37
N PRO A 88 -20.48 6.70 11.63
CA PRO A 88 -19.92 7.78 12.44
C PRO A 88 -18.54 7.42 13.03
N GLU A 89 -17.52 7.30 12.18
CA GLU A 89 -16.15 6.89 12.58
C GLU A 89 -15.20 8.07 12.90
N GLY A 90 -15.72 9.30 12.98
CA GLY A 90 -14.96 10.46 13.45
C GLY A 90 -14.42 11.39 12.37
N ALA A 91 -14.13 10.91 11.17
CA ALA A 91 -13.81 11.74 10.01
C ALA A 91 -15.06 12.04 9.17
N ARG A 92 -14.95 12.95 8.19
CA ARG A 92 -15.98 13.09 7.17
C ARG A 92 -15.84 12.02 6.11
N ASP A 93 -16.99 11.54 5.61
CA ASP A 93 -17.04 10.55 4.55
C ASP A 93 -16.92 11.20 3.17
N PHE A 94 -16.20 10.53 2.28
CA PHE A 94 -16.38 10.74 0.84
C PHE A 94 -17.67 10.03 0.41
N VAL A 95 -18.54 10.73 -0.29
CA VAL A 95 -19.84 10.20 -0.71
C VAL A 95 -19.92 10.02 -2.22
N VAL A 96 -20.61 8.96 -2.63
CA VAL A 96 -20.86 8.62 -4.03
C VAL A 96 -22.38 8.66 -4.27
N PRO A 97 -22.88 9.54 -5.17
CA PRO A 97 -24.32 9.62 -5.44
C PRO A 97 -24.85 8.30 -6.03
N SER A 98 -26.01 7.85 -5.53
CA SER A 98 -26.69 6.70 -6.09
C SER A 98 -27.52 7.10 -7.32
N ARG A 99 -27.20 6.54 -8.48
CA ARG A 99 -28.00 6.74 -9.68
C ARG A 99 -29.39 6.07 -9.60
N MET A 100 -29.45 4.93 -8.89
CA MET A 100 -30.69 4.13 -8.78
C MET A 100 -31.67 4.70 -7.74
N ASN A 101 -31.15 5.43 -6.75
CA ASN A 101 -31.96 6.00 -5.67
C ASN A 101 -31.71 7.52 -5.58
N PRO A 102 -32.49 8.34 -6.29
CA PRO A 102 -32.31 9.80 -6.28
C PRO A 102 -32.31 10.38 -4.86
N GLY A 103 -31.35 11.24 -4.56
CA GLY A 103 -31.20 11.87 -3.23
C GLY A 103 -30.51 10.98 -2.19
N GLN A 104 -30.09 9.77 -2.53
CA GLN A 104 -29.32 8.89 -1.65
C GLN A 104 -27.87 8.76 -2.12
N PHE A 105 -26.99 8.43 -1.16
CA PHE A 105 -25.55 8.34 -1.37
C PHE A 105 -24.99 7.09 -0.72
N TYR A 106 -23.99 6.50 -1.37
CA TYR A 106 -23.05 5.61 -0.71
C TYR A 106 -21.94 6.42 -0.06
N ALA A 107 -21.33 5.88 0.97
CA ALA A 107 -20.07 6.39 1.51
C ALA A 107 -18.91 5.46 1.15
N LEU A 108 -17.70 6.03 1.02
CA LEU A 108 -16.47 5.25 0.98
C LEU A 108 -15.99 4.99 2.41
N PRO A 109 -15.55 3.77 2.75
CA PRO A 109 -15.28 3.40 4.13
C PRO A 109 -14.04 4.12 4.68
N GLN A 110 -14.15 4.67 5.89
CA GLN A 110 -13.02 5.20 6.67
C GLN A 110 -12.14 4.07 7.23
N SER A 111 -12.76 2.94 7.52
CA SER A 111 -12.20 1.62 7.83
C SER A 111 -13.32 0.59 7.66
N PRO A 112 -13.04 -0.72 7.59
CA PRO A 112 -14.07 -1.76 7.53
C PRO A 112 -14.65 -2.10 8.90
N GLN A 113 -14.72 -1.15 9.85
CA GLN A 113 -15.01 -1.39 11.27
C GLN A 113 -16.32 -2.17 11.51
N THR A 114 -17.44 -1.70 10.95
CA THR A 114 -18.73 -2.36 11.12
C THR A 114 -18.73 -3.76 10.52
N LEU A 115 -18.10 -3.91 9.34
CA LEU A 115 -18.09 -5.17 8.61
C LEU A 115 -17.23 -6.24 9.30
N LYS A 116 -16.05 -5.85 9.81
CA LYS A 116 -15.21 -6.79 10.56
C LYS A 116 -15.83 -7.23 11.89
N GLN A 117 -16.57 -6.35 12.58
CA GLN A 117 -17.35 -6.71 13.76
C GLN A 117 -18.44 -7.75 13.40
N LEU A 118 -19.13 -7.57 12.27
CA LEU A 118 -20.10 -8.55 11.78
C LEU A 118 -19.45 -9.91 11.46
N LEU A 119 -18.23 -9.91 10.93
CA LEU A 119 -17.46 -11.13 10.73
C LEU A 119 -17.17 -11.84 12.05
N MET A 120 -16.75 -11.10 13.10
CA MET A 120 -16.55 -11.68 14.44
C MET A 120 -17.84 -12.30 14.97
N VAL A 121 -18.97 -11.60 14.89
CA VAL A 121 -20.29 -12.12 15.28
C VAL A 121 -20.68 -13.37 14.47
N SER A 122 -20.21 -13.46 13.22
CA SER A 122 -20.45 -14.60 12.34
C SER A 122 -19.50 -15.78 12.56
N GLY A 123 -18.62 -15.70 13.56
CA GLY A 123 -17.70 -16.78 13.95
C GLY A 123 -16.36 -16.80 13.19
N PHE A 124 -15.97 -15.71 12.57
CA PHE A 124 -14.64 -15.58 11.98
C PHE A 124 -13.67 -15.04 13.04
N ASP A 125 -13.07 -15.91 13.84
CA ASP A 125 -12.31 -15.53 15.02
C ASP A 125 -11.02 -14.74 14.73
N ARG A 126 -10.49 -14.82 13.52
CA ARG A 126 -9.31 -14.08 13.08
C ARG A 126 -9.49 -13.62 11.63
N TYR A 127 -9.69 -12.34 11.49
CA TYR A 127 -9.87 -11.69 10.20
C TYR A 127 -8.71 -10.75 9.91
N PHE A 128 -8.35 -10.62 8.65
CA PHE A 128 -7.56 -9.48 8.17
C PHE A 128 -7.97 -9.07 6.75
N GLN A 129 -7.59 -7.85 6.37
CA GLN A 129 -7.72 -7.35 5.02
C GLN A 129 -6.65 -6.29 4.76
N ILE A 130 -6.09 -6.26 3.55
CA ILE A 130 -5.28 -5.14 3.07
C ILE A 130 -6.20 -4.25 2.26
N VAL A 131 -6.73 -3.22 2.89
CA VAL A 131 -7.90 -2.46 2.43
C VAL A 131 -7.59 -0.99 2.17
N LYS A 132 -8.24 -0.42 1.16
CA LYS A 132 -8.29 1.02 0.94
C LYS A 132 -9.25 1.67 1.92
N CYS A 133 -8.78 2.75 2.55
CA CYS A 133 -9.56 3.58 3.47
C CYS A 133 -9.57 5.02 2.98
N PHE A 134 -10.65 5.73 3.28
CA PHE A 134 -10.91 7.07 2.79
C PHE A 134 -11.34 7.98 3.94
N ARG A 135 -10.68 9.13 4.11
CA ARG A 135 -11.03 10.11 5.13
C ARG A 135 -10.92 11.51 4.56
N ASP A 136 -12.02 12.25 4.57
CA ASP A 136 -12.04 13.66 4.16
C ASP A 136 -11.63 14.53 5.34
N GLU A 137 -10.32 14.60 5.57
CA GLU A 137 -9.68 15.35 6.63
C GLU A 137 -8.59 16.26 6.07
N ASP A 138 -8.16 17.22 6.88
CA ASP A 138 -7.03 18.09 6.53
C ASP A 138 -5.75 17.29 6.31
N LEU A 139 -5.10 17.55 5.19
CA LEU A 139 -3.86 16.90 4.82
C LEU A 139 -2.71 17.34 5.73
N ARG A 140 -1.90 16.40 6.16
CA ARG A 140 -0.64 16.62 6.86
C ARG A 140 0.48 15.91 6.09
N ALA A 141 1.73 16.13 6.49
CA ALA A 141 2.90 15.59 5.78
C ALA A 141 2.82 14.07 5.51
N ASP A 142 2.23 13.30 6.41
CA ASP A 142 2.11 11.85 6.38
C ASP A 142 0.68 11.32 6.15
N ARG A 143 -0.32 12.24 6.03
CA ARG A 143 -1.73 11.87 5.88
C ARG A 143 -2.23 12.13 4.46
N GLN A 144 -2.90 11.14 3.91
CA GLN A 144 -3.54 11.20 2.60
C GLN A 144 -5.04 10.89 2.75
N PRO A 145 -5.91 11.48 1.90
CA PRO A 145 -7.34 11.23 1.96
C PRO A 145 -7.70 9.78 1.56
N GLU A 146 -6.84 9.14 0.78
CA GLU A 146 -6.90 7.73 0.44
C GLU A 146 -5.60 7.04 0.88
N PHE A 147 -5.70 5.99 1.66
CA PHE A 147 -4.56 5.23 2.15
C PHE A 147 -4.89 3.74 2.27
N THR A 148 -3.87 2.93 2.51
CA THR A 148 -4.05 1.48 2.67
C THR A 148 -3.78 1.10 4.12
N GLN A 149 -4.70 0.31 4.72
CA GLN A 149 -4.51 -0.31 6.03
C GLN A 149 -4.24 -1.81 5.87
N ILE A 150 -3.44 -2.34 6.79
CA ILE A 150 -3.47 -3.75 7.17
C ILE A 150 -4.44 -3.79 8.34
N ASP A 151 -5.69 -4.13 8.04
CA ASP A 151 -6.75 -4.17 9.04
C ASP A 151 -6.92 -5.59 9.56
N CYS A 152 -7.00 -5.74 10.87
CA CYS A 152 -7.11 -7.04 11.53
C CYS A 152 -8.13 -6.98 12.66
N GLU A 153 -8.79 -8.11 12.92
CA GLU A 153 -9.67 -8.29 14.08
C GLU A 153 -9.50 -9.69 14.64
N MET A 154 -9.55 -9.82 15.97
CA MET A 154 -9.41 -11.11 16.67
C MET A 154 -10.44 -11.20 17.78
N SER A 155 -11.08 -12.40 17.91
CA SER A 155 -11.98 -12.75 19.01
C SER A 155 -11.25 -13.52 20.10
N PHE A 156 -11.78 -13.48 21.32
CA PHE A 156 -11.31 -14.28 22.48
C PHE A 156 -9.84 -14.08 22.82
N VAL A 157 -9.35 -12.85 22.79
CA VAL A 157 -7.95 -12.49 23.01
C VAL A 157 -7.82 -11.40 24.06
N GLU A 158 -6.67 -11.40 24.75
CA GLU A 158 -6.24 -10.37 25.68
C GLU A 158 -5.26 -9.40 24.98
N GLN A 159 -4.92 -8.31 25.66
CA GLN A 159 -4.00 -7.29 25.13
C GLN A 159 -2.66 -7.87 24.66
N GLU A 160 -2.09 -8.80 25.43
CA GLU A 160 -0.79 -9.41 25.11
C GLU A 160 -0.82 -10.30 23.86
N ASP A 161 -1.95 -10.91 23.55
CA ASP A 161 -2.13 -11.69 22.31
C ASP A 161 -2.04 -10.79 21.08
N ILE A 162 -2.67 -9.61 21.14
CA ILE A 162 -2.59 -8.59 20.09
C ILE A 162 -1.14 -8.11 19.95
N ILE A 163 -0.52 -7.69 21.04
CA ILE A 163 0.84 -7.14 21.04
C ILE A 163 1.82 -8.18 20.50
N SER A 164 1.77 -9.42 20.97
CA SER A 164 2.69 -10.49 20.53
C SER A 164 2.51 -10.83 19.05
N THR A 165 1.28 -10.83 18.56
CA THR A 165 0.98 -11.07 17.13
C THR A 165 1.59 -9.99 16.25
N PHE A 166 1.39 -8.71 16.56
CA PHE A 166 1.89 -7.62 15.74
C PHE A 166 3.39 -7.33 15.94
N GLU A 167 3.93 -7.57 17.12
CA GLU A 167 5.37 -7.57 17.35
C GLU A 167 6.05 -8.63 16.47
N GLY A 168 5.50 -9.85 16.47
CA GLY A 168 5.96 -10.92 15.60
C GLY A 168 5.88 -10.58 14.10
N MET A 169 4.80 -9.92 13.68
CA MET A 169 4.66 -9.44 12.29
C MET A 169 5.74 -8.40 11.95
N ALA A 170 5.97 -7.43 12.82
CA ALA A 170 7.01 -6.42 12.60
C ALA A 170 8.40 -7.07 12.45
N LYS A 171 8.76 -7.99 13.35
CA LYS A 171 10.04 -8.74 13.29
C LYS A 171 10.17 -9.53 12.00
N HIS A 172 9.13 -10.26 11.62
CA HIS A 172 9.08 -11.00 10.35
C HIS A 172 9.32 -10.09 9.15
N LEU A 173 8.61 -8.97 9.07
CA LEU A 173 8.76 -8.04 7.95
C LEU A 173 10.16 -7.42 7.88
N PHE A 174 10.75 -7.00 8.99
CA PHE A 174 12.11 -6.47 9.00
C PHE A 174 13.15 -7.51 8.56
N LYS A 175 12.99 -8.74 9.04
CA LYS A 175 13.87 -9.84 8.65
C LYS A 175 13.77 -10.16 7.16
N GLU A 176 12.55 -10.40 6.66
CA GLU A 176 12.34 -10.84 5.26
C GLU A 176 12.60 -9.73 4.23
N LEU A 177 12.32 -8.48 4.57
CA LEU A 177 12.43 -7.37 3.61
C LEU A 177 13.77 -6.64 3.67
N ARG A 178 14.41 -6.62 4.86
CA ARG A 178 15.62 -5.83 5.09
C ARG A 178 16.81 -6.65 5.59
N GLY A 179 16.61 -7.93 5.91
CA GLY A 179 17.63 -8.77 6.53
C GLY A 179 18.05 -8.30 7.94
N VAL A 180 17.18 -7.54 8.62
CA VAL A 180 17.43 -6.98 9.94
C VAL A 180 16.67 -7.79 10.98
N GLU A 181 17.38 -8.36 11.95
CA GLU A 181 16.78 -9.00 13.12
C GLU A 181 16.57 -7.97 14.23
N LEU A 182 15.30 -7.78 14.60
CA LEU A 182 14.94 -6.89 15.70
C LEU A 182 15.10 -7.65 17.03
N SER A 183 15.78 -7.00 18.00
CA SER A 183 16.01 -7.57 19.31
C SER A 183 14.71 -7.79 20.09
N GLU A 184 14.74 -8.74 21.00
CA GLU A 184 13.65 -9.09 21.90
C GLU A 184 13.90 -8.61 23.32
N PRO A 185 12.84 -8.27 24.06
CA PRO A 185 11.47 -7.90 23.64
C PRO A 185 11.39 -6.43 23.21
N PHE A 186 10.30 -6.04 22.51
CA PHE A 186 10.05 -4.61 22.27
C PHE A 186 9.74 -3.91 23.58
N LEU A 187 10.27 -2.68 23.73
CA LEU A 187 10.03 -1.88 24.92
C LEU A 187 8.54 -1.62 25.12
N ARG A 188 8.03 -1.96 26.30
CA ARG A 188 6.66 -1.61 26.71
C ARG A 188 6.71 -0.22 27.34
N MET A 189 5.94 0.71 26.79
CA MET A 189 5.81 2.08 27.30
C MET A 189 4.37 2.31 27.74
N THR A 190 4.20 3.03 28.85
CA THR A 190 2.90 3.49 29.36
C THR A 190 2.58 4.88 28.88
#